data_da42de1cb6cbb3e8a990ec6e641d1a1c
#
_entry.id   da42de1cb6cbb3e8a990ec6e641d1a1c
#
_cell.length_a   1.000
_cell.length_b   1.000
_cell.length_c   1.000
_cell.angle_alpha   90.00
_cell.angle_beta   90.00
_cell.angle_gamma   90.00
#
_symmetry.space_group_name_H-M   'P 1'
#
loop_
_entity.id
_entity.type
_entity.pdbx_description
1 polymer ?
#
loop_
_entity_poly.entity_id
_entity_poly.type
_entity_poly.pdbx_seq_one_letter_code
_entity_poly.pdbx_strand_id
1 'polypeptide(L)'
;MKKEVYSIKMRKNMLFRRKKEGKTDYKTRLALLKSKKPRLVIRKSLNNVILQIVEYEKSGDKVLISVHSSSLKKLGWSSHRGNTSSAYLTGLMCGYKAQSRNIKEAVLDIGLAPSIKGSVLYAAL
;
A
#
# COMPACT_ATOMS: atom_id res chain seq x y z
N MET A 1 22.08 40.67 -37.19
CA MET A 1 20.79 40.20 -36.65
C MET A 1 21.07 39.20 -35.53
N LYS A 2 20.92 39.62 -34.30
CA LYS A 2 21.01 38.70 -33.15
C LYS A 2 19.69 37.93 -33.03
N LYS A 3 19.71 36.64 -33.24
CA LYS A 3 18.56 35.77 -32.94
C LYS A 3 18.39 35.73 -31.42
N GLU A 4 17.38 36.42 -30.93
CA GLU A 4 16.94 36.22 -29.53
C GLU A 4 16.45 34.79 -29.39
N VAL A 5 17.23 33.97 -28.70
CA VAL A 5 16.81 32.66 -28.28
C VAL A 5 15.84 32.86 -27.11
N TYR A 6 14.55 32.80 -27.38
CA TYR A 6 13.53 32.75 -26.35
C TYR A 6 13.73 31.46 -25.55
N SER A 7 14.43 31.58 -24.45
CA SER A 7 14.48 30.55 -23.44
C SER A 7 13.06 30.37 -22.87
N ILE A 8 12.34 29.34 -23.34
CA ILE A 8 11.11 28.91 -22.71
C ILE A 8 11.47 28.44 -21.32
N LYS A 9 11.28 29.32 -20.34
CA LYS A 9 11.39 28.98 -18.93
C LYS A 9 10.29 27.94 -18.66
N MET A 10 10.62 26.65 -18.76
CA MET A 10 9.72 25.58 -18.34
C MET A 10 9.36 25.85 -16.89
N ARG A 11 8.07 26.12 -16.63
CA ARG A 11 7.56 26.22 -15.27
C ARG A 11 7.86 24.90 -14.57
N LYS A 12 8.78 24.91 -13.61
CA LYS A 12 9.02 23.76 -12.74
C LYS A 12 7.74 23.50 -11.94
N ASN A 13 6.98 22.50 -12.35
CA ASN A 13 5.86 22.04 -11.54
C ASN A 13 6.40 21.59 -10.19
N MET A 14 5.94 22.21 -9.11
CA MET A 14 6.29 21.76 -7.78
C MET A 14 5.68 20.37 -7.55
N LEU A 15 6.54 19.42 -7.22
CA LEU A 15 6.09 18.08 -6.87
C LEU A 15 5.46 18.08 -5.47
N PHE A 16 4.43 17.27 -5.29
CA PHE A 16 3.89 17.02 -3.96
C PHE A 16 4.98 16.49 -3.01
N ARG A 17 4.90 16.85 -1.73
CA ARG A 17 5.90 16.47 -0.73
C ARG A 17 6.22 14.97 -0.75
N ARG A 18 5.21 14.12 -0.70
CA ARG A 18 5.39 12.66 -0.69
C ARG A 18 6.00 12.10 -1.98
N LYS A 19 5.74 12.73 -3.13
CA LYS A 19 6.39 12.39 -4.39
C LYS A 19 7.88 12.78 -4.37
N LYS A 20 8.17 13.98 -3.88
CA LYS A 20 9.55 14.47 -3.72
C LYS A 20 10.37 13.59 -2.77
N GLU A 21 9.75 13.10 -1.70
CA GLU A 21 10.36 12.19 -0.73
C GLU A 21 10.43 10.72 -1.21
N GLY A 22 9.92 10.41 -2.41
CA GLY A 22 9.90 9.05 -2.95
C GLY A 22 8.98 8.07 -2.19
N LYS A 23 7.96 8.57 -1.51
CA LYS A 23 7.06 7.75 -0.68
C LYS A 23 5.76 7.34 -1.36
N THR A 24 5.34 8.05 -2.40
CA THR A 24 4.07 7.81 -3.07
C THR A 24 4.18 7.98 -4.56
N ASP A 25 3.73 6.98 -5.32
CA ASP A 25 3.48 7.08 -6.75
C ASP A 25 2.03 7.54 -6.97
N TYR A 26 1.85 8.83 -7.24
CA TYR A 26 0.52 9.40 -7.44
C TYR A 26 -0.18 8.92 -8.70
N LYS A 27 0.55 8.50 -9.72
CA LYS A 27 -0.04 7.94 -10.94
C LYS A 27 -0.73 6.61 -10.65
N THR A 28 -0.04 5.71 -9.98
CA THR A 28 -0.60 4.41 -9.53
C THR A 28 -1.72 4.61 -8.52
N ARG A 29 -1.54 5.53 -7.57
CA ARG A 29 -2.60 5.88 -6.61
C ARG A 29 -3.88 6.35 -7.30
N LEU A 30 -3.78 7.24 -8.28
CA LEU A 30 -4.93 7.72 -9.04
C LEU A 30 -5.63 6.58 -9.77
N ALA A 31 -4.88 5.68 -10.41
CA ALA A 31 -5.43 4.51 -11.08
C ALA A 31 -6.21 3.60 -10.12
N LEU A 32 -5.67 3.35 -8.93
CA LEU A 32 -6.35 2.57 -7.89
C LEU A 32 -7.63 3.24 -7.39
N LEU A 33 -7.60 4.56 -7.18
CA LEU A 33 -8.77 5.33 -6.72
C LEU A 33 -9.90 5.39 -7.75
N LYS A 34 -9.59 5.32 -9.04
CA LYS A 34 -10.60 5.27 -10.12
C LYS A 34 -11.50 4.03 -10.04
N SER A 35 -11.04 2.94 -9.45
CA SER A 35 -11.83 1.72 -9.26
C SER A 35 -13.00 1.91 -8.29
N LYS A 36 -12.98 2.94 -7.44
CA LYS A 36 -13.95 3.21 -6.37
C LYS A 36 -14.13 2.07 -5.37
N LYS A 37 -13.21 1.10 -5.36
CA LYS A 37 -13.20 -0.04 -4.45
C LYS A 37 -12.26 0.24 -3.27
N PRO A 38 -12.49 -0.40 -2.11
CA PRO A 38 -11.51 -0.40 -1.02
C PRO A 38 -10.16 -0.91 -1.51
N ARG A 39 -9.08 -0.40 -0.96
CA ARG A 39 -7.72 -0.84 -1.29
C ARG A 39 -7.18 -1.74 -0.19
N LEU A 40 -6.67 -2.90 -0.56
CA LEU A 40 -5.88 -3.73 0.34
C LEU A 40 -4.42 -3.23 0.27
N VAL A 41 -4.03 -2.47 1.26
CA VAL A 41 -2.69 -1.90 1.39
C VAL A 41 -1.81 -2.88 2.13
N ILE A 42 -0.77 -3.39 1.46
CA ILE A 42 0.21 -4.29 2.05
C ILE A 42 1.55 -3.56 2.11
N ARG A 43 2.13 -3.49 3.30
CA ARG A 43 3.44 -2.88 3.52
C ARG A 43 4.31 -3.82 4.33
N LYS A 44 5.54 -4.00 3.88
CA LYS A 44 6.56 -4.79 4.57
C LYS A 44 7.60 -3.85 5.17
N SER A 45 7.90 -4.04 6.45
CA SER A 45 9.08 -3.49 7.10
C SER A 45 10.14 -4.58 7.27
N LEU A 46 11.27 -4.24 7.91
CA LEU A 46 12.33 -5.21 8.17
C LEU A 46 11.84 -6.43 8.97
N ASN A 47 11.03 -6.21 9.99
CA ASN A 47 10.60 -7.23 10.95
C ASN A 47 9.12 -7.59 10.88
N ASN A 48 8.30 -6.84 10.17
CA ASN A 48 6.86 -7.01 10.20
C ASN A 48 6.20 -6.80 8.83
N VAL A 49 4.99 -7.31 8.73
CA VAL A 49 4.07 -7.07 7.61
C VAL A 49 2.80 -6.42 8.16
N ILE A 50 2.31 -5.40 7.49
CA ILE A 50 1.09 -4.68 7.85
C ILE A 50 0.13 -4.77 6.68
N LEU A 51 -1.11 -5.18 6.96
CA LEU A 51 -2.21 -5.18 6.02
C LEU A 51 -3.30 -4.25 6.50
N GLN A 52 -3.79 -3.41 5.61
CA GLN A 52 -4.90 -2.50 5.89
C GLN A 52 -5.88 -2.50 4.73
N ILE A 53 -7.16 -2.55 5.04
CA ILE A 53 -8.22 -2.25 4.06
C ILE A 53 -8.64 -0.82 4.29
N VAL A 54 -8.47 0.00 3.25
CA VAL A 54 -8.60 1.45 3.30
C VAL A 54 -9.60 1.93 2.26
N GLU A 55 -10.50 2.79 2.67
CA GLU A 55 -11.44 3.48 1.81
C GLU A 55 -11.01 4.93 1.60
N TYR A 56 -11.21 5.45 0.39
CA TYR A 56 -10.90 6.83 0.08
C TYR A 56 -12.00 7.77 0.59
N GLU A 57 -11.60 8.77 1.35
CA GLU A 57 -12.42 9.93 1.70
C GLU A 57 -11.69 11.24 1.35
N LYS A 58 -12.44 12.29 1.04
CA LYS A 58 -11.85 13.61 0.69
C LYS A 58 -11.02 14.21 1.82
N SER A 59 -11.41 13.94 3.06
CA SER A 59 -10.72 14.40 4.27
C SER A 59 -9.45 13.62 4.59
N GLY A 60 -9.26 12.48 3.95
CA GLY A 60 -8.16 11.54 4.17
C GLY A 60 -8.64 10.11 4.09
N ASP A 61 -7.72 9.17 3.85
CA ASP A 61 -8.06 7.76 3.75
C ASP A 61 -8.58 7.22 5.09
N LYS A 62 -9.69 6.51 5.05
CA LYS A 62 -10.28 5.85 6.22
C LYS A 62 -9.86 4.39 6.28
N VAL A 63 -9.22 3.99 7.35
CA VAL A 63 -8.83 2.60 7.59
C VAL A 63 -10.02 1.82 8.13
N LEU A 64 -10.53 0.87 7.35
CA LEU A 64 -11.62 -0.01 7.77
C LEU A 64 -11.10 -1.16 8.64
N ILE A 65 -10.01 -1.78 8.23
CA ILE A 65 -9.38 -2.92 8.90
C ILE A 65 -7.88 -2.71 8.91
N SER A 66 -7.26 -3.02 10.04
CA SER A 66 -5.80 -3.07 10.16
C SER A 66 -5.37 -4.34 10.86
N VAL A 67 -4.38 -5.02 10.30
CA VAL A 67 -3.76 -6.21 10.86
C VAL A 67 -2.25 -6.06 10.77
N HIS A 68 -1.58 -6.33 11.86
CA HIS A 68 -0.13 -6.28 11.98
C HIS A 68 0.42 -7.65 12.35
N SER A 69 1.51 -8.09 11.74
CA SER A 69 2.09 -9.42 11.99
C SER A 69 2.55 -9.63 13.44
N SER A 70 2.75 -8.57 14.21
CA SER A 70 3.02 -8.65 15.65
C SER A 70 1.90 -9.32 16.43
N SER A 71 0.66 -9.30 15.93
CA SER A 71 -0.48 -9.98 16.55
C SER A 71 -0.32 -11.50 16.57
N LEU A 72 0.45 -12.07 15.65
CA LEU A 72 0.74 -13.51 15.59
C LEU A 72 1.48 -14.00 16.84
N LYS A 73 2.29 -13.14 17.46
CA LYS A 73 2.99 -13.47 18.72
C LYS A 73 2.02 -13.86 19.83
N LYS A 74 0.88 -13.17 19.91
CA LYS A 74 -0.18 -13.46 20.89
C LYS A 74 -0.86 -14.81 20.63
N LEU A 75 -0.78 -15.29 19.39
CA LEU A 75 -1.35 -16.57 18.96
C LEU A 75 -0.32 -17.72 18.99
N GLY A 76 0.88 -17.48 19.57
CA GLY A 76 1.91 -18.50 19.72
C GLY A 76 2.97 -18.54 18.61
N TRP A 77 2.99 -17.56 17.69
CA TRP A 77 4.02 -17.49 16.66
C TRP A 77 5.38 -17.08 17.24
N SER A 78 6.36 -17.96 17.17
CA SER A 78 7.70 -17.76 17.73
C SER A 78 8.75 -17.32 16.72
N SER A 79 8.51 -17.54 15.43
CA SER A 79 9.44 -17.24 14.34
C SER A 79 9.43 -15.77 13.92
N HIS A 80 10.29 -15.40 12.97
CA HIS A 80 10.34 -14.05 12.41
C HIS A 80 9.01 -13.63 11.79
N ARG A 81 8.59 -12.39 12.02
CA ARG A 81 7.27 -11.86 11.62
C ARG A 81 7.25 -11.17 10.26
N GLY A 82 8.36 -11.11 9.58
CA GLY A 82 8.51 -10.52 8.25
C GLY A 82 8.77 -11.55 7.15
N ASN A 83 8.63 -12.85 7.44
CA ASN A 83 8.80 -13.92 6.46
C ASN A 83 7.51 -14.25 5.71
N THR A 84 7.61 -15.11 4.71
CA THR A 84 6.48 -15.52 3.86
C THR A 84 5.36 -16.19 4.66
N SER A 85 5.71 -17.06 5.60
CA SER A 85 4.74 -17.78 6.43
C SER A 85 3.93 -16.84 7.33
N SER A 86 4.59 -15.88 7.98
CA SER A 86 3.92 -14.88 8.81
C SER A 86 3.06 -13.93 7.97
N ALA A 87 3.48 -13.60 6.77
CA ALA A 87 2.70 -12.79 5.83
C ALA A 87 1.40 -13.50 5.43
N TYR A 88 1.47 -14.78 5.11
CA TYR A 88 0.30 -15.60 4.81
C TYR A 88 -0.70 -15.62 5.97
N LEU A 89 -0.24 -15.88 7.19
CA LEU A 89 -1.11 -15.91 8.37
C LEU A 89 -1.71 -14.53 8.67
N THR A 90 -0.95 -13.47 8.48
CA THR A 90 -1.45 -12.08 8.64
C THR A 90 -2.51 -11.77 7.60
N GLY A 91 -2.32 -12.21 6.36
CA GLY A 91 -3.30 -12.09 5.28
C GLY A 91 -4.60 -12.85 5.60
N LEU A 92 -4.48 -14.08 6.11
CA LEU A 92 -5.63 -14.88 6.53
C LEU A 92 -6.43 -14.19 7.65
N MET A 93 -5.74 -13.64 8.65
CA MET A 93 -6.39 -12.84 9.70
C MET A 93 -7.11 -11.60 9.15
N CYS A 94 -6.52 -10.94 8.16
CA CYS A 94 -7.13 -9.80 7.48
C CYS A 94 -8.39 -10.24 6.72
N GLY A 95 -8.35 -11.37 6.02
CA GLY A 95 -9.48 -11.94 5.32
C GLY A 95 -10.67 -12.27 6.23
N TYR A 96 -10.43 -12.90 7.37
CA TYR A 96 -11.49 -13.17 8.36
C TYR A 96 -12.11 -11.88 8.90
N LYS A 97 -11.32 -10.87 9.20
CA LYS A 97 -11.83 -9.57 9.63
C LYS A 97 -12.63 -8.86 8.53
N ALA A 98 -12.20 -8.98 7.28
CA ALA A 98 -12.93 -8.43 6.14
C ALA A 98 -14.29 -9.12 5.95
N GLN A 99 -14.32 -10.43 6.07
CA GLN A 99 -15.56 -11.21 6.01
C GLN A 99 -16.54 -10.80 7.10
N SER A 100 -16.08 -10.62 8.34
CA SER A 100 -16.93 -10.18 9.46
C SER A 100 -17.51 -8.78 9.26
N ARG A 101 -16.92 -7.96 8.40
CA ARG A 101 -17.39 -6.61 8.04
C ARG A 101 -18.08 -6.56 6.67
N ASN A 102 -18.38 -7.71 6.07
CA ASN A 102 -19.01 -7.82 4.74
C ASN A 102 -18.26 -7.12 3.61
N ILE A 103 -16.94 -7.01 3.71
CA ILE A 103 -16.09 -6.51 2.62
C ILE A 103 -15.80 -7.67 1.69
N LYS A 104 -16.41 -7.65 0.49
CA LYS A 104 -16.32 -8.75 -0.48
C LYS A 104 -15.17 -8.62 -1.46
N GLU A 105 -14.70 -7.40 -1.71
CA GLU A 105 -13.67 -7.12 -2.69
C GLU A 105 -12.78 -5.96 -2.26
N ALA A 106 -11.53 -6.01 -2.67
CA ALA A 106 -10.58 -4.93 -2.49
C ALA A 106 -9.56 -4.96 -3.63
N VAL A 107 -8.96 -3.81 -3.95
CA VAL A 107 -7.91 -3.68 -4.97
C VAL A 107 -6.55 -3.66 -4.27
N LEU A 108 -5.62 -4.47 -4.76
CA LEU A 108 -4.28 -4.56 -4.21
C LEU A 108 -3.48 -3.26 -4.38
N ASP A 109 -2.89 -2.77 -3.31
CA ASP A 109 -1.98 -1.63 -3.29
C ASP A 109 -0.68 -2.01 -2.57
N ILE A 110 0.36 -2.31 -3.34
CA ILE A 110 1.71 -2.62 -2.83
C ILE A 110 2.62 -1.39 -2.77
N GLY A 111 2.12 -0.21 -3.13
CA GLY A 111 2.87 1.03 -3.13
C GLY A 111 4.03 1.02 -4.12
N LEU A 112 5.21 1.39 -3.65
CA LEU A 112 6.44 1.42 -4.46
C LEU A 112 7.19 0.08 -4.48
N ALA A 113 6.70 -0.93 -3.78
CA ALA A 113 7.34 -2.25 -3.77
C ALA A 113 7.27 -2.90 -5.16
N PRO A 114 8.33 -3.61 -5.59
CA PRO A 114 8.32 -4.30 -6.87
C PRO A 114 7.33 -5.47 -6.84
N SER A 115 6.62 -5.68 -7.95
CA SER A 115 5.72 -6.81 -8.16
C SER A 115 6.54 -8.04 -8.57
N ILE A 116 6.93 -8.85 -7.59
CA ILE A 116 7.75 -10.05 -7.81
C ILE A 116 6.94 -11.28 -7.41
N LYS A 117 6.84 -12.25 -8.32
CA LYS A 117 6.18 -13.54 -8.06
C LYS A 117 6.84 -14.25 -6.87
N GLY A 118 6.02 -14.79 -5.97
CA GLY A 118 6.49 -15.50 -4.78
C GLY A 118 7.03 -14.60 -3.66
N SER A 119 6.87 -13.27 -3.76
CA SER A 119 7.30 -12.35 -2.71
C SER A 119 6.43 -12.44 -1.46
N VAL A 120 6.94 -11.93 -0.35
CA VAL A 120 6.21 -11.84 0.93
C VAL A 120 4.90 -11.06 0.79
N LEU A 121 4.87 -10.04 -0.06
CA LEU A 121 3.66 -9.23 -0.31
C LEU A 121 2.55 -10.07 -0.94
N TYR A 122 2.89 -10.92 -1.89
CA TYR A 122 1.92 -11.82 -2.53
C TYR A 122 1.52 -12.98 -1.64
N ALA A 123 2.36 -13.41 -0.71
CA ALA A 123 1.98 -14.42 0.28
C ALA A 123 0.90 -13.91 1.25
N ALA A 124 0.83 -12.59 1.46
CA ALA A 124 -0.18 -11.95 2.30
C ALA A 124 -1.52 -11.70 1.57
N LEU A 125 -1.55 -11.81 0.24
CA LEU A 125 -2.73 -11.61 -0.59
C LEU A 125 -3.62 -12.85 -0.58
#